data_7d4e37d4770f814283df24945faf57db
#
_entry.id   7d4e37d4770f814283df24945faf57db
#
_cell.length_a   1.000
_cell.length_b   1.000
_cell.length_c   1.000
_cell.angle_alpha   90.00
_cell.angle_beta   90.00
_cell.angle_gamma   90.00
#
_symmetry.space_group_name_H-M   'P 1'
#
loop_
_entity.id
_entity.type
_entity.pdbx_description
1 polymer ?
#
loop_
_entity_poly.entity_id
_entity_poly.type
_entity_poly.pdbx_seq_one_letter_code
_entity_poly.pdbx_strand_id
1 'polypeptide(L)'
;MMHRVFSRIAIMATITALAVPIASAVDRNAGAPASIPPRIVADFLHAVIAAHRSFYTIHIVNPLLQEGIVDVSENWRAKNALPLPVQFLQETSEMSELSGVGVHYHLISPWPINKANAPVTEFERRGLEAVQAHPTQPYSSIFVGSSGRRFGTVYADLAVTRVCIDCHNTHSNSPRSDFNVGDVMGGLVISFPLP
;
A
#
# COMPACT_ATOMS: atom_id res chain seq x y z
N MET A 1 101.54 -1.85 -43.98
CA MET A 1 100.14 -1.73 -44.34
C MET A 1 99.30 -2.19 -43.15
N MET A 2 98.71 -1.24 -42.37
CA MET A 2 98.06 -1.52 -41.06
C MET A 2 96.58 -1.37 -41.23
N HIS A 3 95.81 -2.47 -41.05
CA HIS A 3 94.38 -2.44 -40.95
C HIS A 3 93.96 -2.28 -39.51
N ARG A 4 93.27 -1.17 -39.21
CA ARG A 4 92.65 -0.94 -37.95
C ARG A 4 91.22 -1.54 -37.98
N VAL A 5 91.03 -2.48 -37.08
CA VAL A 5 89.69 -3.07 -36.78
C VAL A 5 89.01 -2.19 -35.76
N PHE A 6 87.89 -1.55 -36.09
CA PHE A 6 87.01 -0.87 -35.12
C PHE A 6 86.00 -1.85 -34.54
N SER A 7 86.17 -2.13 -33.26
CA SER A 7 85.20 -2.90 -32.51
C SER A 7 84.01 -1.97 -32.10
N ARG A 8 82.80 -2.30 -32.55
CA ARG A 8 81.56 -1.61 -32.14
C ARG A 8 81.00 -2.32 -30.94
N ILE A 9 81.02 -1.64 -29.76
CA ILE A 9 80.34 -2.09 -28.52
C ILE A 9 78.85 -1.65 -28.65
N ALA A 10 77.96 -2.62 -28.78
CA ALA A 10 76.54 -2.39 -28.72
C ALA A 10 76.12 -2.36 -27.23
N ILE A 11 75.72 -1.21 -26.75
CA ILE A 11 75.08 -1.06 -25.41
C ILE A 11 73.60 -1.42 -25.54
N MET A 12 73.23 -2.57 -25.01
CA MET A 12 71.84 -3.01 -24.89
C MET A 12 71.20 -2.39 -23.63
N ALA A 13 70.39 -1.35 -23.78
CA ALA A 13 69.64 -0.74 -22.71
C ALA A 13 68.41 -1.61 -22.42
N THR A 14 68.39 -2.33 -21.33
CA THR A 14 67.22 -3.06 -20.82
C THR A 14 66.29 -2.07 -20.17
N ILE A 15 65.12 -1.78 -20.83
CA ILE A 15 64.05 -1.02 -20.26
C ILE A 15 63.21 -1.98 -19.40
N THR A 16 63.40 -1.90 -18.08
CA THR A 16 62.56 -2.60 -17.11
C THR A 16 61.25 -1.81 -16.96
N ALA A 17 60.16 -2.28 -17.59
CA ALA A 17 58.82 -1.70 -17.42
C ALA A 17 58.31 -2.10 -16.01
N LEU A 18 58.26 -1.14 -15.09
CA LEU A 18 57.54 -1.29 -13.82
C LEU A 18 56.03 -1.29 -14.18
N ALA A 19 55.41 -2.48 -14.13
CA ALA A 19 53.98 -2.61 -14.15
C ALA A 19 53.45 -2.15 -12.76
N VAL A 20 52.88 -0.94 -12.70
CA VAL A 20 52.11 -0.47 -11.55
C VAL A 20 50.77 -1.18 -11.61
N PRO A 21 50.39 -2.00 -10.61
CA PRO A 21 49.07 -2.57 -10.58
C PRO A 21 48.07 -1.43 -10.36
N ILE A 22 47.23 -1.14 -11.38
CA ILE A 22 46.03 -0.33 -11.21
C ILE A 22 45.08 -1.17 -10.37
N ALA A 23 45.18 -1.03 -9.03
CA ALA A 23 44.17 -1.51 -8.12
C ALA A 23 42.90 -0.68 -8.42
N SER A 24 41.99 -1.24 -9.22
CA SER A 24 40.64 -0.70 -9.35
C SER A 24 40.04 -0.66 -7.94
N ALA A 25 40.01 0.54 -7.38
CA ALA A 25 39.23 0.78 -6.16
C ALA A 25 37.77 0.53 -6.55
N VAL A 26 37.30 -0.69 -6.32
CA VAL A 26 35.89 -0.99 -6.31
C VAL A 26 35.33 -0.10 -5.20
N ASP A 27 34.56 0.89 -5.62
CA ASP A 27 33.87 1.80 -4.71
C ASP A 27 32.93 0.96 -3.83
N ARG A 28 33.40 0.58 -2.63
CA ARG A 28 32.65 -0.18 -1.63
C ARG A 28 31.51 0.66 -1.04
N ASN A 29 31.35 1.89 -1.53
CA ASN A 29 30.26 2.78 -1.21
C ASN A 29 29.18 2.83 -2.33
N ALA A 30 29.12 1.86 -3.23
CA ALA A 30 27.92 1.62 -3.98
C ALA A 30 26.83 1.29 -2.95
N GLY A 31 26.11 2.32 -2.50
CA GLY A 31 25.15 2.26 -1.41
C GLY A 31 24.17 1.12 -1.66
N ALA A 32 23.77 0.43 -0.59
CA ALA A 32 22.70 -0.54 -0.66
C ALA A 32 21.56 0.08 -1.47
N PRO A 33 20.90 -0.67 -2.37
CA PRO A 33 19.82 -0.11 -3.20
C PRO A 33 18.86 0.61 -2.29
N ALA A 34 18.55 1.88 -2.64
CA ALA A 34 17.67 2.71 -1.83
C ALA A 34 16.34 1.95 -1.62
N SER A 35 16.09 1.47 -0.41
CA SER A 35 14.86 0.78 -0.07
C SER A 35 13.81 1.82 0.35
N ILE A 36 12.61 1.72 -0.21
CA ILE A 36 11.48 2.55 0.23
C ILE A 36 10.97 1.97 1.55
N PRO A 37 10.87 2.77 2.62
CA PRO A 37 10.30 2.30 3.88
C PRO A 37 8.89 1.73 3.68
N PRO A 38 8.53 0.60 4.31
CA PRO A 38 7.21 -0.02 4.15
C PRO A 38 6.05 0.93 4.47
N ARG A 39 6.23 1.85 5.40
CA ARG A 39 5.25 2.89 5.71
C ARG A 39 4.94 3.77 4.50
N ILE A 40 5.95 4.20 3.76
CA ILE A 40 5.77 5.04 2.57
C ILE A 40 5.05 4.26 1.46
N VAL A 41 5.35 2.96 1.30
CA VAL A 41 4.60 2.11 0.37
C VAL A 41 3.12 2.05 0.75
N ALA A 42 2.81 1.87 2.05
CA ALA A 42 1.44 1.87 2.54
C ALA A 42 0.73 3.21 2.30
N ASP A 43 1.42 4.34 2.51
CA ASP A 43 0.86 5.68 2.28
C ASP A 43 0.51 5.89 0.78
N PHE A 44 1.35 5.42 -0.15
CA PHE A 44 1.04 5.47 -1.59
C PHE A 44 -0.16 4.58 -1.95
N LEU A 45 -0.21 3.36 -1.44
CA LEU A 45 -1.35 2.46 -1.64
C LEU A 45 -2.63 3.07 -1.07
N HIS A 46 -2.57 3.63 0.15
CA HIS A 46 -3.70 4.30 0.78
C HIS A 46 -4.23 5.44 -0.09
N ALA A 47 -3.36 6.32 -0.58
CA ALA A 47 -3.77 7.45 -1.41
C ALA A 47 -4.55 7.00 -2.66
N VAL A 48 -4.08 5.95 -3.34
CA VAL A 48 -4.73 5.41 -4.53
C VAL A 48 -6.05 4.71 -4.19
N ILE A 49 -6.06 3.83 -3.20
CA ILE A 49 -7.25 3.05 -2.80
C ILE A 49 -8.35 3.98 -2.28
N ALA A 50 -8.00 4.94 -1.41
CA ALA A 50 -8.95 5.91 -0.87
C ALA A 50 -9.54 6.83 -1.97
N ALA A 51 -8.72 7.24 -2.94
CA ALA A 51 -9.18 8.01 -4.08
C ALA A 51 -10.17 7.22 -4.95
N HIS A 52 -9.89 5.95 -5.26
CA HIS A 52 -10.79 5.09 -6.02
C HIS A 52 -12.12 4.88 -5.30
N ARG A 53 -12.11 4.58 -3.99
CA ARG A 53 -13.33 4.45 -3.21
C ARG A 53 -14.13 5.75 -3.16
N SER A 54 -13.45 6.88 -2.93
CA SER A 54 -14.12 8.19 -2.89
C SER A 54 -14.72 8.53 -4.24
N PHE A 55 -14.00 8.32 -5.34
CA PHE A 55 -14.52 8.53 -6.69
C PHE A 55 -15.75 7.66 -6.96
N TYR A 56 -15.68 6.37 -6.65
CA TYR A 56 -16.80 5.45 -6.81
C TYR A 56 -18.02 5.91 -6.02
N THR A 57 -17.83 6.29 -4.76
CA THR A 57 -18.93 6.72 -3.88
C THR A 57 -19.53 8.05 -4.33
N ILE A 58 -18.71 9.06 -4.65
CA ILE A 58 -19.14 10.43 -4.90
C ILE A 58 -19.68 10.59 -6.33
N HIS A 59 -19.02 9.98 -7.32
CA HIS A 59 -19.28 10.25 -8.73
C HIS A 59 -20.05 9.14 -9.44
N ILE A 60 -20.14 7.95 -8.85
CA ILE A 60 -20.91 6.84 -9.42
C ILE A 60 -22.14 6.54 -8.55
N VAL A 61 -21.93 6.12 -7.30
CA VAL A 61 -23.02 5.67 -6.42
C VAL A 61 -23.99 6.81 -6.10
N ASN A 62 -23.46 7.92 -5.61
CA ASN A 62 -24.29 9.02 -5.11
C ASN A 62 -25.24 9.60 -6.18
N PRO A 63 -24.77 10.03 -7.37
CA PRO A 63 -25.68 10.60 -8.38
C PRO A 63 -26.68 9.58 -8.91
N LEU A 64 -26.25 8.35 -9.20
CA LEU A 64 -27.14 7.32 -9.76
C LEU A 64 -28.23 6.90 -8.78
N LEU A 65 -27.92 6.85 -7.49
CA LEU A 65 -28.88 6.56 -6.43
C LEU A 65 -29.86 7.73 -6.23
N GLN A 66 -29.36 8.98 -6.22
CA GLN A 66 -30.21 10.17 -6.05
C GLN A 66 -31.19 10.39 -7.23
N GLU A 67 -30.76 10.06 -8.44
CA GLU A 67 -31.59 10.15 -9.64
C GLU A 67 -32.49 8.93 -9.83
N GLY A 68 -32.40 7.92 -8.96
CA GLY A 68 -33.20 6.70 -9.06
C GLY A 68 -32.90 5.84 -10.29
N ILE A 69 -31.70 6.00 -10.88
CA ILE A 69 -31.29 5.28 -12.09
C ILE A 69 -30.91 3.84 -11.76
N VAL A 70 -30.16 3.65 -10.66
CA VAL A 70 -29.68 2.33 -10.22
C VAL A 70 -29.71 2.26 -8.71
N ASP A 71 -30.17 1.13 -8.18
CA ASP A 71 -30.09 0.82 -6.74
C ASP A 71 -28.68 0.41 -6.33
N VAL A 72 -28.42 0.50 -5.04
CA VAL A 72 -27.20 -0.02 -4.39
C VAL A 72 -27.61 -1.15 -3.44
N SER A 73 -26.96 -2.30 -3.51
CA SER A 73 -27.39 -3.47 -2.74
C SER A 73 -26.25 -4.39 -2.35
N GLU A 74 -26.34 -4.99 -1.15
CA GLU A 74 -25.45 -6.10 -0.77
C GLU A 74 -25.53 -7.28 -1.75
N ASN A 75 -26.72 -7.52 -2.32
CA ASN A 75 -26.99 -8.56 -3.32
C ASN A 75 -26.94 -8.01 -4.75
N TRP A 76 -26.00 -7.11 -5.01
CA TRP A 76 -25.93 -6.32 -6.24
C TRP A 76 -25.93 -7.15 -7.53
N ARG A 77 -25.26 -8.30 -7.57
CA ARG A 77 -25.24 -9.18 -8.75
C ARG A 77 -26.62 -9.77 -9.07
N ALA A 78 -27.35 -10.19 -8.04
CA ALA A 78 -28.69 -10.78 -8.22
C ALA A 78 -29.77 -9.74 -8.51
N LYS A 79 -29.56 -8.49 -8.09
CA LYS A 79 -30.52 -7.39 -8.25
C LYS A 79 -30.20 -6.45 -9.41
N ASN A 80 -29.14 -6.69 -10.19
CA ASN A 80 -28.61 -5.76 -11.20
C ASN A 80 -28.41 -4.35 -10.64
N ALA A 81 -27.92 -4.27 -9.41
CA ALA A 81 -27.64 -3.03 -8.69
C ALA A 81 -26.12 -2.75 -8.66
N LEU A 82 -25.73 -1.60 -8.13
CA LEU A 82 -24.31 -1.32 -7.83
C LEU A 82 -23.91 -2.00 -6.52
N PRO A 83 -22.64 -2.46 -6.39
CA PRO A 83 -22.09 -2.91 -5.12
C PRO A 83 -21.98 -1.76 -4.13
N LEU A 84 -22.10 -2.06 -2.85
CA LEU A 84 -21.79 -1.09 -1.80
C LEU A 84 -20.30 -0.65 -1.89
N PRO A 85 -19.93 0.56 -1.48
CA PRO A 85 -18.54 1.02 -1.48
C PRO A 85 -17.56 0.08 -0.75
N VAL A 86 -18.02 -0.60 0.31
CA VAL A 86 -17.21 -1.62 1.02
C VAL A 86 -17.01 -2.87 0.16
N GLN A 87 -18.03 -3.30 -0.58
CA GLN A 87 -17.93 -4.45 -1.49
C GLN A 87 -17.06 -4.12 -2.70
N PHE A 88 -17.15 -2.89 -3.24
CA PHE A 88 -16.23 -2.42 -4.28
C PHE A 88 -14.76 -2.55 -3.83
N LEU A 89 -14.43 -2.14 -2.61
CA LEU A 89 -13.07 -2.32 -2.06
C LEU A 89 -12.70 -3.79 -1.89
N GLN A 90 -13.61 -4.62 -1.41
CA GLN A 90 -13.37 -6.05 -1.24
C GLN A 90 -13.07 -6.73 -2.58
N GLU A 91 -13.91 -6.52 -3.59
CA GLU A 91 -13.72 -7.06 -4.94
C GLU A 91 -12.38 -6.61 -5.56
N THR A 92 -12.03 -5.34 -5.42
CA THR A 92 -10.76 -4.82 -5.94
C THR A 92 -9.55 -5.32 -5.16
N SER A 93 -9.68 -5.61 -3.86
CA SER A 93 -8.65 -6.27 -3.06
C SER A 93 -8.42 -7.72 -3.52
N GLU A 94 -9.49 -8.48 -3.76
CA GLU A 94 -9.42 -9.84 -4.30
C GLU A 94 -8.74 -9.85 -5.69
N MET A 95 -9.09 -8.90 -6.55
CA MET A 95 -8.41 -8.73 -7.85
C MET A 95 -6.93 -8.38 -7.70
N SER A 96 -6.57 -7.58 -6.71
CA SER A 96 -5.16 -7.25 -6.40
C SER A 96 -4.37 -8.48 -5.96
N GLU A 97 -4.98 -9.38 -5.20
CA GLU A 97 -4.34 -10.63 -4.77
C GLU A 97 -4.00 -11.54 -5.96
N LEU A 98 -4.81 -11.54 -7.02
CA LEU A 98 -4.54 -12.30 -8.25
C LEU A 98 -3.25 -11.87 -8.95
N SER A 99 -2.74 -10.66 -8.70
CA SER A 99 -1.45 -10.19 -9.22
C SER A 99 -0.24 -10.94 -8.65
N GLY A 100 -0.42 -11.70 -7.55
CA GLY A 100 0.65 -12.41 -6.85
C GLY A 100 1.58 -11.52 -6.02
N VAL A 101 1.36 -10.20 -5.99
CA VAL A 101 2.17 -9.27 -5.17
C VAL A 101 1.82 -9.37 -3.68
N GLY A 102 0.65 -9.89 -3.36
CA GLY A 102 0.21 -10.14 -1.98
C GLY A 102 -0.25 -8.88 -1.23
N VAL A 103 -0.62 -7.82 -1.95
CA VAL A 103 -1.28 -6.64 -1.33
C VAL A 103 -2.72 -7.02 -1.01
N HIS A 104 -3.12 -6.82 0.24
CA HIS A 104 -4.48 -7.02 0.72
C HIS A 104 -4.99 -5.78 1.43
N TYR A 105 -6.25 -5.41 1.21
CA TYR A 105 -6.88 -4.29 1.89
C TYR A 105 -8.37 -4.54 2.11
N HIS A 106 -8.90 -4.04 3.23
CA HIS A 106 -10.32 -4.14 3.59
C HIS A 106 -10.72 -3.08 4.59
N LEU A 107 -12.02 -2.84 4.70
CA LEU A 107 -12.61 -1.96 5.71
C LEU A 107 -13.02 -2.74 6.94
N ILE A 108 -12.73 -2.17 8.11
CA ILE A 108 -13.17 -2.65 9.40
C ILE A 108 -13.89 -1.53 10.16
N SER A 109 -14.82 -1.88 11.01
CA SER A 109 -15.52 -0.90 11.83
C SER A 109 -15.82 -1.45 13.24
N PRO A 110 -15.77 -0.62 14.28
CA PRO A 110 -16.30 -0.98 15.58
C PRO A 110 -17.84 -0.97 15.60
N TRP A 111 -18.46 -0.39 14.57
CA TRP A 111 -19.92 -0.36 14.37
C TRP A 111 -20.33 -0.97 13.02
N PRO A 112 -20.00 -2.24 12.77
CA PRO A 112 -20.20 -2.83 11.46
C PRO A 112 -21.68 -3.17 11.24
N ILE A 113 -22.25 -2.72 10.13
CA ILE A 113 -23.57 -3.15 9.65
C ILE A 113 -23.51 -4.64 9.29
N ASN A 114 -22.51 -5.02 8.48
CA ASN A 114 -22.19 -6.42 8.24
C ASN A 114 -21.15 -6.88 9.27
N LYS A 115 -21.52 -7.87 10.10
CA LYS A 115 -20.66 -8.41 11.17
C LYS A 115 -19.30 -8.93 10.69
N ALA A 116 -19.19 -9.33 9.42
CA ALA A 116 -17.91 -9.75 8.83
C ALA A 116 -16.88 -8.61 8.76
N ASN A 117 -17.31 -7.36 8.84
CA ASN A 117 -16.42 -6.19 8.86
C ASN A 117 -16.01 -5.76 10.28
N ALA A 118 -16.29 -6.57 11.30
CA ALA A 118 -15.76 -6.34 12.63
C ALA A 118 -14.26 -6.64 12.69
N PRO A 119 -13.46 -5.97 13.56
CA PRO A 119 -12.05 -6.28 13.73
C PRO A 119 -11.89 -7.69 14.34
N VAL A 120 -11.07 -8.53 13.69
CA VAL A 120 -10.83 -9.93 14.12
C VAL A 120 -9.50 -10.10 14.84
N THR A 121 -8.48 -9.34 14.44
CA THR A 121 -7.12 -9.45 14.97
C THR A 121 -6.84 -8.38 16.02
N GLU A 122 -5.84 -8.64 16.87
CA GLU A 122 -5.37 -7.63 17.83
C GLU A 122 -4.78 -6.40 17.12
N PHE A 123 -4.13 -6.61 15.97
CA PHE A 123 -3.63 -5.51 15.14
C PHE A 123 -4.76 -4.59 14.68
N GLU A 124 -5.87 -5.16 14.22
CA GLU A 124 -7.04 -4.39 13.77
C GLU A 124 -7.73 -3.65 14.90
N ARG A 125 -7.90 -4.29 16.07
CA ARG A 125 -8.49 -3.65 17.25
C ARG A 125 -7.69 -2.43 17.69
N ARG A 126 -6.37 -2.60 17.87
CA ARG A 126 -5.48 -1.49 18.25
C ARG A 126 -5.42 -0.41 17.19
N GLY A 127 -5.43 -0.82 15.92
CA GLY A 127 -5.45 0.11 14.79
C GLY A 127 -6.68 0.99 14.79
N LEU A 128 -7.87 0.40 15.00
CA LEU A 128 -9.12 1.16 15.11
C LEU A 128 -9.12 2.12 16.29
N GLU A 129 -8.72 1.67 17.47
CA GLU A 129 -8.58 2.53 18.65
C GLU A 129 -7.67 3.73 18.39
N ALA A 130 -6.51 3.46 17.77
CA ALA A 130 -5.53 4.52 17.46
C ALA A 130 -6.08 5.55 16.46
N VAL A 131 -6.71 5.10 15.36
CA VAL A 131 -7.22 6.04 14.34
C VAL A 131 -8.50 6.74 14.77
N GLN A 132 -9.26 6.18 15.70
CA GLN A 132 -10.37 6.89 16.33
C GLN A 132 -9.90 8.02 17.24
N ALA A 133 -8.82 7.78 18.01
CA ALA A 133 -8.23 8.79 18.86
C ALA A 133 -7.47 9.87 18.06
N HIS A 134 -6.80 9.48 16.98
CA HIS A 134 -5.95 10.33 16.17
C HIS A 134 -6.14 10.05 14.66
N PRO A 135 -7.22 10.55 14.03
CA PRO A 135 -7.59 10.20 12.64
C PRO A 135 -6.53 10.51 11.58
N THR A 136 -5.65 11.48 11.85
CA THR A 136 -4.57 11.87 10.93
C THR A 136 -3.29 11.06 11.09
N GLN A 137 -3.24 10.15 12.09
CA GLN A 137 -2.06 9.33 12.41
C GLN A 137 -2.38 7.86 12.18
N PRO A 138 -1.98 7.28 11.05
CA PRO A 138 -2.20 5.85 10.81
C PRO A 138 -1.43 4.98 11.81
N TYR A 139 -2.04 3.87 12.20
CA TYR A 139 -1.40 2.86 13.04
C TYR A 139 -0.72 1.80 12.18
N SER A 140 0.57 1.53 12.42
CA SER A 140 1.32 0.54 11.65
C SER A 140 2.01 -0.48 12.56
N SER A 141 2.09 -1.71 12.10
CA SER A 141 2.81 -2.79 12.78
C SER A 141 3.30 -3.85 11.80
N ILE A 142 4.30 -4.62 12.23
CA ILE A 142 4.71 -5.85 11.56
C ILE A 142 4.10 -7.01 12.34
N PHE A 143 3.46 -7.92 11.64
CA PHE A 143 2.86 -9.12 12.22
C PHE A 143 3.16 -10.37 11.37
N VAL A 144 2.95 -11.54 11.93
CA VAL A 144 3.10 -12.81 11.22
C VAL A 144 1.72 -13.26 10.75
N GLY A 145 1.52 -13.29 9.44
CA GLY A 145 0.34 -13.87 8.80
C GLY A 145 0.56 -15.32 8.38
N SER A 146 -0.43 -15.93 7.74
CA SER A 146 -0.37 -17.32 7.24
C SER A 146 0.78 -17.57 6.25
N SER A 147 1.18 -16.54 5.49
CA SER A 147 2.22 -16.60 4.45
C SER A 147 3.53 -15.90 4.85
N GLY A 148 3.78 -15.67 6.15
CA GLY A 148 5.01 -15.06 6.63
C GLY A 148 4.84 -13.66 7.22
N ARG A 149 5.93 -12.91 7.29
CA ARG A 149 5.94 -11.55 7.86
C ARG A 149 5.23 -10.58 6.93
N ARG A 150 4.36 -9.76 7.50
CA ARG A 150 3.63 -8.72 6.79
C ARG A 150 3.79 -7.38 7.49
N PHE A 151 3.83 -6.32 6.70
CA PHE A 151 3.59 -4.96 7.19
C PHE A 151 2.11 -4.66 7.07
N GLY A 152 1.52 -4.11 8.11
CA GLY A 152 0.12 -3.67 8.11
C GLY A 152 -0.02 -2.25 8.61
N THR A 153 -0.98 -1.54 8.04
CA THR A 153 -1.34 -0.18 8.45
C THR A 153 -2.85 -0.04 8.47
N VAL A 154 -3.38 0.64 9.49
CA VAL A 154 -4.78 1.05 9.58
C VAL A 154 -4.84 2.57 9.43
N TYR A 155 -5.62 3.04 8.47
CA TYR A 155 -5.94 4.45 8.24
C TYR A 155 -7.38 4.72 8.67
N ALA A 156 -7.66 5.92 9.18
CA ALA A 156 -9.03 6.29 9.50
C ALA A 156 -9.90 6.27 8.23
N ASP A 157 -11.05 5.62 8.30
CA ASP A 157 -12.07 5.69 7.28
C ASP A 157 -13.13 6.72 7.66
N LEU A 158 -13.13 7.84 6.93
CA LEU A 158 -14.00 8.97 7.21
C LEU A 158 -15.28 8.91 6.38
N ALA A 159 -16.37 9.40 6.94
CA ALA A 159 -17.61 9.69 6.20
C ALA A 159 -17.37 10.83 5.21
N VAL A 160 -17.13 10.53 3.94
CA VAL A 160 -16.77 11.52 2.91
C VAL A 160 -17.98 12.24 2.30
N THR A 161 -19.20 11.69 2.43
CA THR A 161 -20.43 12.24 1.87
C THR A 161 -21.64 11.95 2.76
N ARG A 162 -22.75 12.67 2.50
CA ARG A 162 -24.05 12.42 3.15
C ARG A 162 -24.57 11.01 2.88
N VAL A 163 -24.33 10.45 1.72
CA VAL A 163 -24.75 9.07 1.40
C VAL A 163 -24.16 8.04 2.36
N CYS A 164 -22.92 8.24 2.83
CA CYS A 164 -22.33 7.36 3.84
C CYS A 164 -23.16 7.39 5.13
N ILE A 165 -23.41 8.58 5.65
CA ILE A 165 -24.08 8.77 6.94
C ILE A 165 -25.59 8.47 6.84
N ASP A 166 -26.24 8.80 5.73
CA ASP A 166 -27.66 8.53 5.56
C ASP A 166 -27.94 7.03 5.62
N CYS A 167 -27.14 6.21 4.91
CA CYS A 167 -27.22 4.76 4.95
C CYS A 167 -26.88 4.23 6.36
N HIS A 168 -25.75 4.62 6.93
CA HIS A 168 -25.32 4.10 8.22
C HIS A 168 -26.20 4.53 9.39
N ASN A 169 -26.78 5.73 9.36
CA ASN A 169 -27.65 6.20 10.42
C ASN A 169 -29.07 5.62 10.36
N THR A 170 -29.52 5.13 9.19
CA THR A 170 -30.90 4.62 9.02
C THR A 170 -30.97 3.11 8.87
N HIS A 171 -29.85 2.42 8.62
CA HIS A 171 -29.85 0.98 8.40
C HIS A 171 -30.22 0.22 9.68
N SER A 172 -31.15 -0.73 9.58
CA SER A 172 -31.69 -1.48 10.74
C SER A 172 -30.64 -2.26 11.53
N ASN A 173 -29.55 -2.69 10.86
CA ASN A 173 -28.44 -3.42 11.49
C ASN A 173 -27.31 -2.50 11.96
N SER A 174 -27.43 -1.18 11.80
CA SER A 174 -26.39 -0.27 12.26
C SER A 174 -26.42 -0.13 13.77
N PRO A 175 -25.31 -0.39 14.46
CA PRO A 175 -25.25 -0.22 15.91
C PRO A 175 -25.05 1.24 16.34
N ARG A 176 -24.86 2.17 15.40
CA ARG A 176 -24.71 3.60 15.61
C ARG A 176 -25.50 4.39 14.56
N SER A 177 -26.22 5.45 14.98
CA SER A 177 -27.13 6.22 14.13
C SER A 177 -26.93 7.74 14.18
N ASP A 178 -25.76 8.20 14.66
CA ASP A 178 -25.46 9.61 14.89
C ASP A 178 -24.18 10.09 14.17
N PHE A 179 -23.80 9.42 13.08
CA PHE A 179 -22.65 9.83 12.28
C PHE A 179 -22.88 11.17 11.57
N ASN A 180 -21.83 11.98 11.50
CA ASN A 180 -21.75 13.19 10.71
C ASN A 180 -20.67 13.06 9.62
N VAL A 181 -20.77 13.89 8.58
CA VAL A 181 -19.71 13.98 7.56
C VAL A 181 -18.41 14.41 8.24
N GLY A 182 -17.34 13.66 7.97
CA GLY A 182 -16.04 13.84 8.61
C GLY A 182 -15.79 12.94 9.82
N ASP A 183 -16.81 12.27 10.36
CA ASP A 183 -16.62 11.32 11.46
C ASP A 183 -15.82 10.09 10.99
N VAL A 184 -15.06 9.52 11.92
CA VAL A 184 -14.42 8.21 11.71
C VAL A 184 -15.47 7.13 11.83
N MET A 185 -15.73 6.42 10.72
CA MET A 185 -16.70 5.31 10.66
C MET A 185 -16.02 3.96 10.84
N GLY A 186 -14.71 3.89 10.69
CA GLY A 186 -13.93 2.67 10.74
C GLY A 186 -12.47 2.88 10.40
N GLY A 187 -11.84 1.83 9.89
CA GLY A 187 -10.47 1.85 9.43
C GLY A 187 -10.30 1.13 8.10
N LEU A 188 -9.49 1.70 7.21
CA LEU A 188 -8.98 1.01 6.03
C LEU A 188 -7.67 0.31 6.41
N VAL A 189 -7.71 -1.00 6.43
CA VAL A 189 -6.53 -1.86 6.64
C VAL A 189 -5.85 -2.08 5.30
N ILE A 190 -4.53 -1.89 5.26
CA ILE A 190 -3.69 -2.24 4.11
C ILE A 190 -2.54 -3.10 4.62
N SER A 191 -2.29 -4.25 4.00
CA SER A 191 -1.17 -5.11 4.35
C SER A 191 -0.52 -5.73 3.13
N PHE A 192 0.80 -5.97 3.22
CA PHE A 192 1.59 -6.62 2.18
C PHE A 192 2.76 -7.39 2.79
N PRO A 193 3.30 -8.41 2.08
CA PRO A 193 4.42 -9.20 2.58
C PRO A 193 5.69 -8.36 2.71
N LEU A 194 6.50 -8.71 3.71
CA LEU A 194 7.87 -8.23 3.83
C LEU A 194 8.84 -9.32 3.40
N PRO A 195 9.96 -8.96 2.77
CA PRO A 195 11.02 -9.90 2.42
C PRO A 195 11.69 -10.50 3.65
#